data_48d3ec7c18cb2886a3c821f33069a460
#
_entry.id   48d3ec7c18cb2886a3c821f33069a460
#
_cell.length_a   1.000
_cell.length_b   1.000
_cell.length_c   1.000
_cell.angle_alpha   90.00
_cell.angle_beta   90.00
_cell.angle_gamma   90.00
#
_symmetry.space_group_name_H-M   'P 1'
#
loop_
_entity.id
_entity.type
_entity.pdbx_description
1 polymer ?
#
loop_
_entity_poly.entity_id
_entity_poly.type
_entity_poly.pdbx_seq_one_letter_code
_entity_poly.pdbx_strand_id
1 'polypeptide(L)'
;MDDTTSTPAVVLLSGGLDSSVLLHYVARTLGRAPIHAVSFDYGQRHAKEIECAQWQADAVDAAAYRVIDVTFLGELVKGASALVAGGKVVPDLSDLEASQLDQPPTYVPNRNMILLSVAAAYAETQGIRDIFYGAQALDEYGYWDCTTDFLARVNAVLARIYRRLCGED
;
A
#
# COMPACT_ATOMS: atom_id res chain seq x y z
N MET A 1 -13.69 -2.34 -34.30
CA MET A 1 -13.97 -2.50 -32.87
C MET A 1 -12.62 -2.76 -32.23
N ASP A 2 -11.99 -1.70 -31.75
CA ASP A 2 -10.72 -1.84 -31.00
C ASP A 2 -11.03 -2.56 -29.70
N ASP A 3 -10.61 -3.81 -29.64
CA ASP A 3 -10.61 -4.60 -28.42
C ASP A 3 -9.45 -4.08 -27.55
N THR A 4 -9.65 -2.89 -26.98
CA THR A 4 -8.75 -2.40 -25.92
C THR A 4 -9.00 -3.27 -24.70
N THR A 5 -8.32 -4.42 -24.66
CA THR A 5 -8.29 -5.26 -23.44
C THR A 5 -7.70 -4.41 -22.34
N SER A 6 -8.59 -3.86 -21.52
CA SER A 6 -8.20 -3.07 -20.37
C SER A 6 -7.38 -3.95 -19.42
N THR A 7 -6.22 -3.47 -18.98
CA THR A 7 -5.30 -4.24 -18.15
C THR A 7 -5.75 -4.18 -16.69
N PRO A 8 -5.96 -5.33 -16.03
CA PRO A 8 -6.37 -5.37 -14.63
C PRO A 8 -5.29 -4.81 -13.70
N ALA A 9 -5.72 -4.31 -12.54
CA ALA A 9 -4.81 -3.74 -11.56
C ALA A 9 -5.23 -4.02 -10.12
N VAL A 10 -4.26 -4.21 -9.24
CA VAL A 10 -4.45 -4.13 -7.79
C VAL A 10 -4.02 -2.74 -7.33
N VAL A 11 -4.84 -2.08 -6.50
CA VAL A 11 -4.52 -0.78 -5.91
C VAL A 11 -4.56 -0.90 -4.40
N LEU A 12 -3.44 -0.58 -3.73
CA LEU A 12 -3.42 -0.46 -2.27
C LEU A 12 -4.13 0.82 -1.87
N LEU A 13 -5.19 0.67 -1.09
CA LEU A 13 -6.10 1.75 -0.73
C LEU A 13 -6.22 1.86 0.79
N SER A 14 -5.64 2.90 1.37
CA SER A 14 -5.73 3.16 2.81
C SER A 14 -6.99 3.96 3.21
N GLY A 15 -7.64 4.61 2.24
CA GLY A 15 -8.71 5.58 2.49
C GLY A 15 -8.22 7.00 2.78
N GLY A 16 -6.91 7.21 2.89
CA GLY A 16 -6.29 8.53 2.92
C GLY A 16 -6.25 9.21 1.54
N LEU A 17 -5.89 10.49 1.53
CA LEU A 17 -5.91 11.33 0.32
C LEU A 17 -5.09 10.73 -0.83
N ASP A 18 -3.82 10.39 -0.58
CA ASP A 18 -2.89 9.97 -1.64
C ASP A 18 -3.33 8.67 -2.30
N SER A 19 -3.73 7.67 -1.50
CA SER A 19 -4.21 6.40 -2.02
C SER A 19 -5.54 6.53 -2.77
N SER A 20 -6.40 7.46 -2.35
CA SER A 20 -7.66 7.75 -3.04
C SER A 20 -7.40 8.42 -4.38
N VAL A 21 -6.53 9.43 -4.43
CA VAL A 21 -6.10 10.08 -5.68
C VAL A 21 -5.49 9.06 -6.63
N LEU A 22 -4.61 8.18 -6.13
CA LEU A 22 -4.01 7.12 -6.92
C LEU A 22 -5.07 6.19 -7.52
N LEU A 23 -6.05 5.74 -6.72
CA LEU A 23 -7.12 4.87 -7.19
C LEU A 23 -7.88 5.51 -8.37
N HIS A 24 -8.29 6.76 -8.22
CA HIS A 24 -8.99 7.48 -9.29
C HIS A 24 -8.10 7.72 -10.52
N TYR A 25 -6.82 7.98 -10.32
CA TYR A 25 -5.85 8.12 -11.42
C TYR A 25 -5.71 6.81 -12.20
N VAL A 26 -5.55 5.68 -11.50
CA VAL A 26 -5.46 4.34 -12.10
C VAL A 26 -6.72 4.00 -12.90
N ALA A 27 -7.90 4.27 -12.31
CA ALA A 27 -9.17 3.97 -12.94
C ALA A 27 -9.47 4.86 -14.14
N ARG A 28 -9.35 6.19 -13.97
CA ARG A 28 -9.88 7.17 -14.92
C ARG A 28 -8.84 7.68 -15.90
N THR A 29 -7.58 7.82 -15.49
CA THR A 29 -6.52 8.36 -16.33
C THR A 29 -5.75 7.26 -17.03
N LEU A 30 -5.36 6.20 -16.32
CA LEU A 30 -4.70 5.05 -16.91
C LEU A 30 -5.67 4.06 -17.56
N GLY A 31 -6.98 4.19 -17.33
CA GLY A 31 -8.02 3.34 -17.92
C GLY A 31 -7.88 1.86 -17.53
N ARG A 32 -7.37 1.59 -16.33
CA ARG A 32 -7.22 0.21 -15.86
C ARG A 32 -8.55 -0.38 -15.45
N ALA A 33 -8.84 -1.60 -15.88
CA ALA A 33 -9.98 -2.40 -15.44
C ALA A 33 -9.75 -3.90 -15.75
N PRO A 34 -10.27 -4.81 -14.95
CA PRO A 34 -10.91 -4.57 -13.64
C PRO A 34 -9.92 -4.08 -12.59
N ILE A 35 -10.40 -3.28 -11.63
CA ILE A 35 -9.63 -2.83 -10.48
C ILE A 35 -10.00 -3.68 -9.27
N HIS A 36 -8.98 -4.17 -8.57
CA HIS A 36 -9.09 -4.79 -7.27
C HIS A 36 -8.47 -3.85 -6.23
N ALA A 37 -9.29 -3.21 -5.41
CA ALA A 37 -8.82 -2.37 -4.31
C ALA A 37 -8.57 -3.21 -3.06
N VAL A 38 -7.43 -3.01 -2.42
CA VAL A 38 -7.00 -3.76 -1.24
C VAL A 38 -6.64 -2.80 -0.11
N SER A 39 -7.31 -2.93 1.01
CA SER A 39 -7.00 -2.25 2.27
C SER A 39 -6.42 -3.24 3.27
N PHE A 40 -5.67 -2.71 4.23
CA PHE A 40 -5.07 -3.51 5.30
C PHE A 40 -5.53 -3.01 6.66
N ASP A 41 -6.00 -3.94 7.48
CA ASP A 41 -6.22 -3.68 8.90
C ASP A 41 -5.03 -4.22 9.69
N TYR A 42 -4.19 -3.32 10.19
CA TYR A 42 -3.03 -3.63 11.05
C TYR A 42 -3.22 -3.11 12.49
N GLY A 43 -4.47 -2.83 12.89
CA GLY A 43 -4.79 -2.27 14.20
C GLY A 43 -4.48 -0.77 14.28
N GLN A 44 -4.59 -0.04 13.17
CA GLN A 44 -4.46 1.42 13.13
C GLN A 44 -5.56 2.10 13.96
N ARG A 45 -5.27 3.33 14.44
CA ARG A 45 -6.19 4.09 15.30
C ARG A 45 -7.44 4.61 14.58
N HIS A 46 -7.46 4.62 13.24
CA HIS A 46 -8.49 5.27 12.43
C HIS A 46 -9.35 4.25 11.66
N ALA A 47 -10.34 3.65 12.35
CA ALA A 47 -11.33 2.77 11.71
C ALA A 47 -12.08 3.44 10.54
N LYS A 48 -12.24 4.76 10.57
CA LYS A 48 -12.85 5.54 9.48
C LYS A 48 -12.11 5.45 8.15
N GLU A 49 -10.80 5.17 8.15
CA GLU A 49 -10.03 5.02 6.92
C GLU A 49 -10.54 3.85 6.07
N ILE A 50 -10.90 2.73 6.70
CA ILE A 50 -11.45 1.55 6.01
C ILE A 50 -12.82 1.87 5.40
N GLU A 51 -13.67 2.62 6.11
CA GLU A 51 -14.98 3.06 5.57
C GLU A 51 -14.79 4.01 4.38
N CYS A 52 -13.86 4.97 4.47
CA CYS A 52 -13.51 5.85 3.37
C CYS A 52 -12.95 5.07 2.17
N ALA A 53 -12.10 4.07 2.41
CA ALA A 53 -11.57 3.22 1.36
C ALA A 53 -12.67 2.46 0.62
N GLN A 54 -13.63 1.87 1.32
CA GLN A 54 -14.79 1.21 0.71
C GLN A 54 -15.56 2.19 -0.20
N TRP A 55 -15.87 3.38 0.32
CA TRP A 55 -16.59 4.38 -0.46
C TRP A 55 -15.83 4.80 -1.72
N GLN A 56 -14.50 4.94 -1.65
CA GLN A 56 -13.67 5.26 -2.80
C GLN A 56 -13.62 4.11 -3.83
N ALA A 57 -13.57 2.86 -3.35
CA ALA A 57 -13.62 1.70 -4.24
C ALA A 57 -14.95 1.62 -4.99
N ASP A 58 -16.07 1.89 -4.30
CA ASP A 58 -17.40 1.94 -4.92
C ASP A 58 -17.50 3.08 -5.95
N ALA A 59 -16.88 4.23 -5.68
CA ALA A 59 -16.91 5.41 -6.57
C ALA A 59 -16.16 5.21 -7.91
N VAL A 60 -15.33 4.18 -8.04
CA VAL A 60 -14.65 3.80 -9.28
C VAL A 60 -15.16 2.47 -9.85
N ASP A 61 -16.25 1.92 -9.33
CA ASP A 61 -16.81 0.63 -9.72
C ASP A 61 -15.72 -0.48 -9.65
N ALA A 62 -14.97 -0.52 -8.55
CA ALA A 62 -13.94 -1.54 -8.37
C ALA A 62 -14.56 -2.95 -8.41
N ALA A 63 -13.98 -3.84 -9.23
CA ALA A 63 -14.46 -5.22 -9.38
C ALA A 63 -14.37 -6.03 -8.08
N ALA A 64 -13.45 -5.65 -7.20
CA ALA A 64 -13.34 -6.20 -5.86
C ALA A 64 -12.79 -5.16 -4.88
N TYR A 65 -13.32 -5.17 -3.66
CA TYR A 65 -12.70 -4.51 -2.51
C TYR A 65 -12.43 -5.55 -1.43
N ARG A 66 -11.21 -5.57 -0.91
CA ARG A 66 -10.79 -6.49 0.14
C ARG A 66 -10.12 -5.75 1.29
N VAL A 67 -10.55 -6.06 2.49
CA VAL A 67 -9.82 -5.69 3.71
C VAL A 67 -9.08 -6.93 4.17
N ILE A 68 -7.77 -6.85 4.23
CA ILE A 68 -6.91 -7.95 4.66
C ILE A 68 -6.48 -7.66 6.10
N ASP A 69 -6.82 -8.59 6.99
CA ASP A 69 -6.42 -8.53 8.40
C ASP A 69 -4.93 -8.87 8.52
N VAL A 70 -4.15 -7.90 8.96
CA VAL A 70 -2.74 -8.02 9.31
C VAL A 70 -2.49 -7.45 10.72
N THR A 71 -3.47 -7.57 11.61
CA THR A 71 -3.43 -7.05 13.00
C THR A 71 -2.27 -7.65 13.80
N PHE A 72 -1.82 -8.85 13.44
CA PHE A 72 -0.61 -9.46 14.00
C PHE A 72 0.64 -8.55 13.85
N LEU A 73 0.67 -7.72 12.80
CA LEU A 73 1.77 -6.76 12.62
C LEU A 73 1.77 -5.71 13.72
N GLY A 74 0.59 -5.21 14.10
CA GLY A 74 0.45 -4.28 15.21
C GLY A 74 0.97 -4.86 16.53
N GLU A 75 0.66 -6.12 16.82
CA GLU A 75 1.17 -6.81 18.00
C GLU A 75 2.69 -7.01 17.92
N LEU A 76 3.22 -7.38 16.76
CA LEU A 76 4.64 -7.62 16.54
C LEU A 76 5.49 -6.36 16.76
N VAL A 77 4.97 -5.19 16.32
CA VAL A 77 5.68 -3.90 16.41
C VAL A 77 5.21 -3.04 17.59
N LYS A 78 4.51 -3.62 18.55
CA LYS A 78 3.96 -2.93 19.72
C LYS A 78 5.06 -2.14 20.45
N GLY A 79 4.83 -0.82 20.61
CA GLY A 79 5.79 0.09 21.22
C GLY A 79 6.88 0.63 20.29
N ALA A 80 7.03 0.12 19.07
CA ALA A 80 7.99 0.65 18.10
C ALA A 80 7.48 1.89 17.35
N SER A 81 6.15 2.03 17.18
CA SER A 81 5.55 3.13 16.41
C SER A 81 4.38 3.79 17.13
N ALA A 82 4.26 5.10 16.94
CA ALA A 82 3.13 5.89 17.43
C ALA A 82 1.81 5.65 16.66
N LEU A 83 1.87 5.06 15.48
CA LEU A 83 0.69 4.79 14.64
C LEU A 83 -0.08 3.52 15.04
N VAL A 84 0.53 2.64 15.83
CA VAL A 84 -0.11 1.40 16.28
C VAL A 84 -0.89 1.65 17.57
N ALA A 85 -2.04 1.01 17.73
CA ALA A 85 -2.86 1.12 18.93
C ALA A 85 -2.06 0.71 20.19
N GLY A 86 -2.00 1.59 21.19
CA GLY A 86 -1.15 1.41 22.38
C GLY A 86 0.32 1.82 22.22
N GLY A 87 0.68 2.39 21.06
CA GLY A 87 2.00 2.96 20.80
C GLY A 87 2.25 4.30 21.50
N LYS A 88 3.43 4.88 21.25
CA LYS A 88 3.86 6.18 21.80
C LYS A 88 2.90 7.31 21.37
N VAL A 89 2.85 8.38 22.16
CA VAL A 89 2.17 9.61 21.73
C VAL A 89 2.87 10.15 20.50
N VAL A 90 2.11 10.56 19.48
CA VAL A 90 2.67 11.24 18.29
C VAL A 90 3.20 12.60 18.77
N PRO A 91 4.51 12.86 18.76
CA PRO A 91 5.04 14.17 19.13
C PRO A 91 4.74 15.18 18.03
N ASP A 92 4.60 16.46 18.40
CA ASP A 92 4.58 17.54 17.43
C ASP A 92 5.95 17.66 16.73
N LEU A 93 5.95 18.07 15.46
CA LEU A 93 7.20 18.25 14.67
C LEU A 93 8.22 19.18 15.36
N SER A 94 7.73 20.13 16.18
CA SER A 94 8.57 21.06 16.97
C SER A 94 9.31 20.40 18.14
N ASP A 95 8.87 19.21 18.55
CA ASP A 95 9.37 18.52 19.75
C ASP A 95 10.38 17.39 19.39
N LEU A 96 10.66 17.22 18.09
CA LEU A 96 11.59 16.21 17.59
C LEU A 96 13.03 16.71 17.64
N GLU A 97 13.90 15.98 18.31
CA GLU A 97 15.34 16.23 18.26
C GLU A 97 15.93 15.77 16.90
N ALA A 98 17.05 16.36 16.48
CA ALA A 98 17.69 16.05 15.20
C ALA A 98 18.03 14.56 15.01
N SER A 99 18.29 13.83 16.08
CA SER A 99 18.53 12.37 16.08
C SER A 99 17.27 11.52 15.82
N GLN A 100 16.08 12.11 15.97
CA GLN A 100 14.79 11.47 15.72
C GLN A 100 14.29 11.69 14.30
N LEU A 101 14.97 12.54 13.53
CA LEU A 101 14.69 12.77 12.10
C LEU A 101 15.19 11.61 11.22
N ASP A 102 16.15 10.83 11.68
CA ASP A 102 16.65 9.64 10.95
C ASP A 102 15.62 8.50 10.88
N GLN A 103 14.72 8.41 11.86
CA GLN A 103 13.62 7.46 11.86
C GLN A 103 12.42 8.03 12.62
N PRO A 104 11.38 8.52 11.91
CA PRO A 104 10.22 9.15 12.52
C PRO A 104 9.53 8.22 13.55
N PRO A 105 8.99 8.76 14.66
CA PRO A 105 8.22 7.99 15.65
C PRO A 105 7.00 7.27 15.06
N THR A 106 6.56 7.70 13.89
CA THR A 106 5.45 7.12 13.11
C THR A 106 5.89 5.96 12.21
N TYR A 107 7.20 5.69 12.10
CA TYR A 107 7.68 4.58 11.29
C TYR A 107 7.23 3.23 11.89
N VAL A 108 6.60 2.41 11.07
CA VAL A 108 6.27 1.02 11.39
C VAL A 108 7.27 0.12 10.66
N PRO A 109 8.12 -0.62 11.37
CA PRO A 109 9.17 -1.42 10.76
C PRO A 109 8.68 -2.35 9.66
N ASN A 110 9.28 -2.25 8.46
CA ASN A 110 8.99 -3.07 7.27
C ASN A 110 7.51 -3.08 6.81
N ARG A 111 6.69 -2.13 7.26
CA ARG A 111 5.26 -2.14 6.95
C ARG A 111 5.01 -2.22 5.45
N ASN A 112 5.59 -1.32 4.66
CA ASN A 112 5.33 -1.24 3.23
C ASN A 112 5.81 -2.49 2.49
N MET A 113 6.93 -3.10 2.91
CA MET A 113 7.40 -4.37 2.34
C MET A 113 6.41 -5.50 2.61
N ILE A 114 5.87 -5.60 3.84
CA ILE A 114 4.90 -6.63 4.22
C ILE A 114 3.60 -6.43 3.43
N LEU A 115 3.07 -5.21 3.39
CA LEU A 115 1.83 -4.90 2.68
C LEU A 115 1.95 -5.19 1.18
N LEU A 116 3.07 -4.80 0.55
CA LEU A 116 3.33 -5.10 -0.86
C LEU A 116 3.48 -6.60 -1.12
N SER A 117 4.13 -7.34 -0.21
CA SER A 117 4.26 -8.81 -0.34
C SER A 117 2.91 -9.51 -0.28
N VAL A 118 2.03 -9.08 0.64
CA VAL A 118 0.66 -9.64 0.75
C VAL A 118 -0.18 -9.26 -0.46
N ALA A 119 -0.09 -8.00 -0.92
CA ALA A 119 -0.78 -7.56 -2.13
C ALA A 119 -0.30 -8.31 -3.38
N ALA A 120 1.00 -8.62 -3.47
CA ALA A 120 1.56 -9.42 -4.55
C ALA A 120 1.02 -10.85 -4.55
N ALA A 121 0.94 -11.49 -3.38
CA ALA A 121 0.34 -12.81 -3.25
C ALA A 121 -1.14 -12.80 -3.66
N TYR A 122 -1.90 -11.77 -3.28
CA TYR A 122 -3.28 -11.60 -3.73
C TYR A 122 -3.35 -11.40 -5.26
N ALA A 123 -2.55 -10.50 -5.81
CA ALA A 123 -2.51 -10.21 -7.25
C ALA A 123 -2.19 -11.46 -8.07
N GLU A 124 -1.25 -12.27 -7.60
CA GLU A 124 -0.88 -13.56 -8.21
C GLU A 124 -2.07 -14.51 -8.28
N THR A 125 -2.85 -14.66 -7.20
CA THR A 125 -4.06 -15.52 -7.20
C THR A 125 -5.14 -15.05 -8.16
N GLN A 126 -5.15 -13.75 -8.51
CA GLN A 126 -6.09 -13.15 -9.45
C GLN A 126 -5.53 -13.07 -10.89
N GLY A 127 -4.29 -13.48 -11.12
CA GLY A 127 -3.61 -13.33 -12.41
C GLY A 127 -3.33 -11.87 -12.79
N ILE A 128 -3.26 -10.97 -11.81
CA ILE A 128 -3.02 -9.53 -12.01
C ILE A 128 -1.53 -9.24 -11.82
N ARG A 129 -0.91 -8.54 -12.77
CA ARG A 129 0.52 -8.22 -12.75
C ARG A 129 0.84 -6.83 -12.22
N ASP A 130 -0.10 -5.89 -12.33
CA ASP A 130 0.12 -4.50 -11.99
C ASP A 130 -0.43 -4.19 -10.59
N ILE A 131 0.46 -3.76 -9.71
CA ILE A 131 0.12 -3.33 -8.34
C ILE A 131 0.50 -1.87 -8.21
N PHE A 132 -0.45 -1.05 -7.78
CA PHE A 132 -0.27 0.38 -7.56
C PHE A 132 -0.25 0.69 -6.07
N TYR A 133 0.73 1.49 -5.68
CA TYR A 133 1.03 1.83 -4.30
C TYR A 133 1.31 3.33 -4.16
N GLY A 134 0.59 4.00 -3.28
CA GLY A 134 0.59 5.45 -3.13
C GLY A 134 1.61 5.95 -2.09
N ALA A 135 2.89 5.57 -2.21
CA ALA A 135 3.94 6.20 -1.44
C ALA A 135 4.40 7.50 -2.09
N GLN A 136 4.74 8.49 -1.27
CA GLN A 136 5.32 9.74 -1.74
C GLN A 136 6.85 9.59 -1.80
N ALA A 137 7.43 9.73 -3.00
CA ALA A 137 8.88 9.63 -3.21
C ALA A 137 9.66 10.77 -2.52
N LEU A 138 8.98 11.86 -2.14
CA LEU A 138 9.56 13.00 -1.44
C LEU A 138 9.55 12.87 0.09
N ASP A 139 9.00 11.78 0.63
CA ASP A 139 9.11 11.43 2.06
C ASP A 139 10.55 10.98 2.40
N GLU A 140 11.53 11.85 2.04
CA GLU A 140 12.96 11.63 2.27
C GLU A 140 13.34 11.60 3.76
N TYR A 141 12.39 11.88 4.65
CA TYR A 141 12.59 11.92 6.10
C TYR A 141 12.50 10.50 6.71
N GLY A 142 13.46 9.63 6.36
CA GLY A 142 13.63 8.35 7.06
C GLY A 142 12.70 7.21 6.64
N TYR A 143 11.87 7.37 5.60
CA TYR A 143 11.01 6.30 5.05
C TYR A 143 11.63 5.71 3.79
N TRP A 144 12.71 4.95 3.94
CA TRP A 144 13.36 4.30 2.81
C TRP A 144 12.40 3.44 1.97
N ASP A 145 11.43 2.81 2.62
CA ASP A 145 10.40 1.97 1.99
C ASP A 145 9.31 2.76 1.22
N CYS A 146 9.47 4.08 1.08
CA CYS A 146 8.71 4.94 0.18
C CYS A 146 9.49 5.37 -1.07
N THR A 147 10.79 5.08 -1.14
CA THR A 147 11.66 5.55 -2.21
C THR A 147 11.49 4.79 -3.53
N THR A 148 11.89 5.42 -4.64
CA THR A 148 11.91 4.77 -5.96
C THR A 148 12.93 3.63 -6.02
N ASP A 149 14.06 3.72 -5.28
CA ASP A 149 15.04 2.63 -5.17
C ASP A 149 14.44 1.39 -4.49
N PHE A 150 13.70 1.59 -3.40
CA PHE A 150 12.97 0.51 -2.76
C PHE A 150 12.01 -0.19 -3.73
N LEU A 151 11.18 0.59 -4.44
CA LEU A 151 10.22 0.03 -5.41
C LEU A 151 10.93 -0.70 -6.55
N ALA A 152 12.04 -0.19 -7.05
CA ALA A 152 12.81 -0.86 -8.10
C ALA A 152 13.33 -2.25 -7.64
N ARG A 153 13.78 -2.36 -6.39
CA ARG A 153 14.22 -3.64 -5.81
C ARG A 153 13.07 -4.60 -5.59
N VAL A 154 11.94 -4.14 -5.06
CA VAL A 154 10.72 -4.96 -4.92
C VAL A 154 10.26 -5.47 -6.28
N ASN A 155 10.19 -4.60 -7.30
CA ASN A 155 9.83 -4.99 -8.65
C ASN A 155 10.78 -6.04 -9.23
N ALA A 156 12.09 -5.93 -8.98
CA ALA A 156 13.07 -6.92 -9.46
C ALA A 156 12.81 -8.31 -8.86
N VAL A 157 12.42 -8.37 -7.58
CA VAL A 157 12.06 -9.64 -6.91
C VAL A 157 10.75 -10.19 -7.47
N LEU A 158 9.70 -9.38 -7.53
CA LEU A 158 8.37 -9.79 -8.01
C LEU A 158 8.39 -10.21 -9.49
N ALA A 159 9.11 -9.48 -10.35
CA ALA A 159 9.22 -9.81 -11.76
C ALA A 159 9.84 -11.22 -11.98
N ARG A 160 10.74 -11.64 -11.10
CA ARG A 160 11.32 -12.98 -11.17
C ARG A 160 10.32 -14.07 -10.78
N ILE A 161 9.49 -13.78 -9.76
CA ILE A 161 8.43 -14.69 -9.33
C ILE A 161 7.42 -14.88 -10.45
N TYR A 162 6.93 -13.78 -11.03
CA TYR A 162 5.95 -13.82 -12.12
C TYR A 162 6.46 -14.54 -13.37
N ARG A 163 7.72 -14.34 -13.78
CA ARG A 163 8.31 -15.06 -14.93
C ARG A 163 8.29 -16.56 -14.72
N ARG A 164 8.70 -17.01 -13.55
CA ARG A 164 8.73 -18.45 -13.21
C ARG A 164 7.34 -19.09 -13.24
N LEU A 165 6.29 -18.36 -12.86
CA LEU A 165 4.91 -18.83 -12.89
C LEU A 165 4.31 -18.89 -14.28
N CYS A 166 4.78 -18.01 -15.19
CA CYS A 166 4.35 -17.98 -16.59
C CYS A 166 5.15 -18.94 -17.49
N GLY A 167 6.15 -19.65 -16.96
CA GLY A 167 6.99 -20.56 -17.73
C GLY A 167 7.89 -19.84 -18.75
N GLU A 168 8.23 -18.60 -18.46
CA GLU A 168 9.10 -17.74 -19.31
C GLU A 168 10.58 -17.78 -18.83
N ASP A 169 11.04 -18.92 -18.29
CA ASP A 169 12.46 -19.14 -17.90
C ASP A 169 13.30 -19.53 -19.12
#